data_8e29fe5a3b931345b5d42050088b2903
#
_entry.id   8e29fe5a3b931345b5d42050088b2903
#
_cell.length_a   1.000
_cell.length_b   1.000
_cell.length_c   1.000
_cell.angle_alpha   90.00
_cell.angle_beta   90.00
_cell.angle_gamma   90.00
#
_symmetry.space_group_name_H-M   'P 1'
#
loop_
_entity.id
_entity.type
_entity.pdbx_description
1 polymer ?
#
loop_
_entity_poly.entity_id
_entity_poly.type
_entity_poly.pdbx_seq_one_letter_code
_entity_poly.pdbx_strand_id
1 'polypeptide(L)'
;MARVSGIGLVAETRSATGRNRVPLAPAAIVRETFGRCTATKGEPMSQHKYLLNEDQMPTQWYNIVPDLPAPPPPALHPGTLEPAGPDDFAPLFPMDLIMQEVSQDSYVDIPGEVLDIYRIWRPTPLFRARRLEKALDTPAKIFYKYEGVSPAGSHKPNTSVPQAYYNAKAGVRKLTTETGAGQWGSSLAFACAQFGIECEVWQVAASYALKPYRKTMMEVWGATVHPSPSDLTEFGRALLAEDPDHPGSLGIAISEAVAEAAPHEDVRYALGSVLNHVLMHQTIIGEEALLQMQMAGETPDVLVGCTGGGSNFGGLSFPFLREKMAGNMDVTIRCVEPAACPSLTQGEYRYDFGDSAGMTPLMKMHTLGHNFVPDPIHAGGLRYHGMSPLVSHIYELGMLEAESIGQTECFTGAIQFARTEGIVPAPEPTHAIAAAIREANKAKESGEETVILTALCGHGHLDLASYEAFLSGSMVDYDLSDDAIAAAMADVPQIDA
;
A
#
# COMPACT_ATOMS: atom_id res chain seq x y z
N MET A 1 -2.72 -53.11 36.74
CA MET A 1 -2.91 -54.49 36.25
C MET A 1 -3.83 -54.43 35.03
N ALA A 2 -3.38 -55.11 33.99
CA ALA A 2 -4.07 -55.60 32.81
C ALA A 2 -4.51 -54.50 31.79
N ARG A 3 -4.10 -54.54 30.67
CA ARG A 3 -3.59 -55.31 29.50
C ARG A 3 -4.30 -54.81 28.24
N VAL A 4 -3.53 -54.45 27.31
CA VAL A 4 -3.60 -54.23 25.89
C VAL A 4 -4.31 -55.34 25.10
N SER A 5 -5.07 -54.94 24.06
CA SER A 5 -5.21 -55.60 22.72
C SER A 5 -5.97 -54.63 21.80
N GLY A 6 -5.61 -54.19 20.64
CA GLY A 6 -4.98 -54.85 19.51
C GLY A 6 -6.06 -55.37 18.54
N ILE A 7 -6.43 -54.60 17.46
CA ILE A 7 -7.09 -55.00 16.20
C ILE A 7 -6.85 -53.80 15.25
N GLY A 8 -6.32 -53.89 14.06
CA GLY A 8 -6.36 -54.88 13.01
C GLY A 8 -6.56 -54.07 11.72
N LEU A 9 -5.52 -53.98 10.84
CA LEU A 9 -5.60 -53.37 9.49
C LEU A 9 -6.64 -54.09 8.62
N VAL A 10 -7.45 -53.31 7.91
CA VAL A 10 -7.99 -53.76 6.61
C VAL A 10 -7.75 -52.63 5.59
N ALA A 11 -6.94 -52.96 4.60
CA ALA A 11 -6.74 -52.16 3.39
C ALA A 11 -7.87 -52.46 2.40
N GLU A 12 -8.55 -51.44 1.94
CA GLU A 12 -9.32 -51.54 0.69
C GLU A 12 -8.85 -50.49 -0.30
N THR A 13 -8.32 -51.01 -1.39
CA THR A 13 -7.96 -50.33 -2.62
C THR A 13 -9.23 -49.95 -3.40
N ARG A 14 -9.39 -48.66 -3.76
CA ARG A 14 -10.19 -48.27 -4.91
C ARG A 14 -9.50 -47.16 -5.71
N SER A 15 -9.10 -47.56 -6.87
CA SER A 15 -9.00 -47.04 -8.24
C SER A 15 -9.26 -45.55 -8.49
N ALA A 16 -8.25 -44.97 -9.08
CA ALA A 16 -8.07 -43.83 -9.96
C ALA A 16 -9.31 -43.25 -10.66
N THR A 17 -9.47 -41.93 -10.57
CA THR A 17 -10.02 -41.10 -11.65
C THR A 17 -9.03 -39.98 -11.94
N GLY A 18 -8.67 -39.86 -13.23
CA GLY A 18 -7.60 -38.99 -13.71
C GLY A 18 -7.90 -37.50 -13.46
N ARG A 19 -6.93 -36.83 -12.88
CA ARG A 19 -6.84 -35.38 -12.92
C ARG A 19 -5.77 -35.03 -13.95
N ASN A 20 -6.17 -34.30 -14.98
CA ASN A 20 -5.25 -33.67 -15.92
C ASN A 20 -4.30 -32.76 -15.14
N ARG A 21 -3.07 -33.16 -15.00
CA ARG A 21 -1.99 -32.28 -14.51
C ARG A 21 -1.60 -31.37 -15.66
N VAL A 22 -1.86 -30.08 -15.53
CA VAL A 22 -1.17 -29.06 -16.32
C VAL A 22 0.32 -29.19 -16.02
N PRO A 23 1.19 -29.33 -17.04
CA PRO A 23 2.62 -29.52 -16.80
C PRO A 23 3.22 -28.26 -16.16
N LEU A 24 3.71 -28.39 -14.93
CA LEU A 24 4.65 -27.44 -14.35
C LEU A 24 5.80 -27.26 -15.33
N ALA A 25 6.11 -26.02 -15.69
CA ALA A 25 7.30 -25.71 -16.48
C ALA A 25 8.52 -26.41 -15.87
N PRO A 26 9.36 -27.06 -16.69
CA PRO A 26 10.35 -28.00 -16.18
C PRO A 26 11.37 -27.29 -15.30
N ALA A 27 11.67 -27.91 -14.17
CA ALA A 27 12.75 -27.56 -13.25
C ALA A 27 14.16 -27.47 -13.90
N ALA A 28 14.25 -27.63 -15.20
CA ALA A 28 15.48 -27.60 -15.99
C ALA A 28 16.12 -26.20 -16.11
N ILE A 29 15.34 -25.11 -16.02
CA ILE A 29 15.89 -23.74 -16.19
C ILE A 29 16.75 -23.30 -14.98
N VAL A 30 16.60 -23.95 -13.81
CA VAL A 30 17.32 -23.54 -12.59
C VAL A 30 18.72 -24.19 -12.46
N ARG A 31 19.01 -25.29 -13.18
CA ARG A 31 20.30 -26.00 -13.00
C ARG A 31 21.48 -25.43 -13.77
N GLU A 32 21.26 -24.64 -14.81
CA GLU A 32 22.37 -24.10 -15.61
C GLU A 32 22.87 -22.72 -15.18
N THR A 33 22.15 -22.01 -14.32
CA THR A 33 22.50 -20.62 -13.93
C THR A 33 23.37 -20.52 -12.68
N PHE A 34 23.58 -21.59 -11.92
CA PHE A 34 24.54 -21.58 -10.82
C PHE A 34 25.87 -22.20 -11.24
N GLY A 35 26.56 -21.57 -12.19
CA GLY A 35 28.00 -21.75 -12.35
C GLY A 35 28.68 -21.43 -11.02
N ARG A 36 29.58 -22.29 -10.54
CA ARG A 36 30.41 -22.03 -9.38
C ARG A 36 30.99 -20.62 -9.50
N CYS A 37 30.61 -19.75 -8.55
CA CYS A 37 31.20 -18.43 -8.41
C CYS A 37 32.65 -18.63 -7.96
N THR A 38 33.57 -18.75 -8.90
CA THR A 38 34.99 -18.60 -8.63
C THR A 38 35.26 -17.12 -8.61
N ALA A 39 35.36 -16.56 -7.40
CA ALA A 39 35.83 -15.18 -7.22
C ALA A 39 37.18 -15.03 -7.88
N THR A 40 37.25 -14.37 -9.02
CA THR A 40 38.48 -13.90 -9.62
C THR A 40 39.01 -12.78 -8.73
N LYS A 41 40.22 -12.97 -8.19
CA LYS A 41 40.92 -11.92 -7.44
C LYS A 41 41.09 -10.71 -8.35
N GLY A 42 40.39 -9.61 -8.07
CA GLY A 42 40.69 -8.32 -8.68
C GLY A 42 39.56 -7.37 -9.03
N GLU A 43 38.30 -7.83 -9.18
CA GLU A 43 37.21 -6.89 -9.37
C GLU A 43 36.66 -6.39 -8.02
N PRO A 44 36.44 -5.09 -7.83
CA PRO A 44 35.77 -4.59 -6.63
C PRO A 44 34.41 -5.27 -6.52
N MET A 45 34.07 -5.79 -5.33
CA MET A 45 32.76 -6.39 -5.10
C MET A 45 31.68 -5.34 -5.43
N SER A 46 30.83 -5.64 -6.42
CA SER A 46 29.77 -4.73 -6.83
C SER A 46 28.80 -4.54 -5.65
N GLN A 47 28.56 -3.27 -5.28
CA GLN A 47 27.62 -2.94 -4.20
C GLN A 47 26.20 -3.31 -4.59
N HIS A 48 25.49 -4.02 -3.70
CA HIS A 48 24.11 -4.45 -3.88
C HIS A 48 23.12 -3.69 -2.98
N LYS A 49 23.61 -3.15 -1.86
CA LYS A 49 22.79 -2.53 -0.83
C LYS A 49 23.38 -1.18 -0.44
N TYR A 50 22.56 -0.16 -0.45
CA TYR A 50 22.89 1.22 -0.11
C TYR A 50 22.15 1.55 1.19
N LEU A 51 22.89 1.83 2.24
CA LEU A 51 22.41 2.16 3.58
C LEU A 51 22.90 3.53 3.97
N LEU A 52 22.00 4.35 4.47
CA LEU A 52 22.33 5.57 5.21
C LEU A 52 22.67 5.21 6.66
N ASN A 53 23.49 6.03 7.31
CA ASN A 53 23.64 5.98 8.76
C ASN A 53 22.45 6.69 9.44
N GLU A 54 22.26 6.47 10.74
CA GLU A 54 21.17 7.11 11.49
C GLU A 54 21.23 8.65 11.48
N ASP A 55 22.44 9.23 11.44
CA ASP A 55 22.66 10.68 11.35
C ASP A 55 22.35 11.28 9.96
N GLN A 56 22.17 10.43 8.96
CA GLN A 56 21.76 10.81 7.60
C GLN A 56 20.24 10.63 7.37
N MET A 57 19.51 10.16 8.38
CA MET A 57 18.06 10.04 8.28
C MET A 57 17.43 11.44 8.15
N PRO A 58 16.50 11.65 7.19
CA PRO A 58 15.79 12.92 7.06
C PRO A 58 15.08 13.30 8.38
N THR A 59 15.16 14.58 8.72
CA THR A 59 14.53 15.16 9.94
C THR A 59 13.29 16.00 9.62
N GLN A 60 12.91 16.07 8.35
CA GLN A 60 11.73 16.76 7.85
C GLN A 60 10.99 15.89 6.86
N TRP A 61 9.67 16.03 6.81
CA TRP A 61 8.85 15.53 5.72
C TRP A 61 8.73 16.58 4.63
N TYR A 62 8.69 16.16 3.39
CA TYR A 62 8.45 17.03 2.25
C TYR A 62 6.96 17.12 1.92
N ASN A 63 6.45 18.33 1.78
CA ASN A 63 5.10 18.62 1.33
C ASN A 63 5.16 19.19 -0.10
N ILE A 64 4.62 18.46 -1.06
CA ILE A 64 4.63 18.86 -2.47
C ILE A 64 3.63 19.98 -2.80
N VAL A 65 2.59 20.18 -1.98
CA VAL A 65 1.46 21.07 -2.29
C VAL A 65 1.88 22.49 -2.68
N PRO A 66 2.78 23.18 -1.93
CA PRO A 66 3.19 24.53 -2.30
C PRO A 66 4.04 24.63 -3.58
N ASP A 67 4.63 23.52 -4.01
CA ASP A 67 5.52 23.49 -5.18
C ASP A 67 4.77 23.14 -6.47
N LEU A 68 3.49 22.76 -6.38
CA LEU A 68 2.66 22.43 -7.54
C LEU A 68 2.31 23.67 -8.37
N PRO A 69 2.22 23.55 -9.71
CA PRO A 69 1.88 24.68 -10.60
C PRO A 69 0.45 25.20 -10.40
N ALA A 70 -0.44 24.42 -9.80
CA ALA A 70 -1.77 24.80 -9.41
C ALA A 70 -2.16 24.10 -8.09
N PRO A 71 -2.89 24.78 -7.18
CA PRO A 71 -3.31 24.16 -5.93
C PRO A 71 -4.34 23.03 -6.18
N PRO A 72 -4.33 21.98 -5.35
CA PRO A 72 -5.38 20.97 -5.42
C PRO A 72 -6.75 21.56 -5.05
N PRO A 73 -7.84 21.04 -5.63
CA PRO A 73 -9.18 21.43 -5.24
C PRO A 73 -9.44 21.18 -3.75
N PRO A 74 -10.17 22.08 -3.05
CA PRO A 74 -10.45 21.91 -1.63
C PRO A 74 -11.40 20.73 -1.39
N ALA A 75 -11.34 20.12 -0.21
CA ALA A 75 -12.42 19.26 0.28
C ALA A 75 -13.70 20.10 0.50
N LEU A 76 -14.87 19.50 0.33
CA LEU A 76 -16.15 20.16 0.53
C LEU A 76 -16.91 19.55 1.71
N HIS A 77 -17.59 20.41 2.48
CA HIS A 77 -18.51 19.96 3.52
C HIS A 77 -19.74 19.27 2.87
N PRO A 78 -20.10 18.03 3.26
CA PRO A 78 -21.10 17.24 2.54
C PRO A 78 -22.52 17.87 2.53
N GLY A 79 -22.87 18.64 3.56
CA GLY A 79 -24.19 19.25 3.69
C GLY A 79 -24.34 20.62 3.04
N THR A 80 -23.24 21.42 2.95
CA THR A 80 -23.28 22.78 2.42
C THR A 80 -22.64 22.92 1.05
N LEU A 81 -21.77 21.99 0.68
CA LEU A 81 -20.92 22.00 -0.52
C LEU A 81 -19.92 23.18 -0.57
N GLU A 82 -19.77 23.89 0.54
CA GLU A 82 -18.73 24.91 0.70
C GLU A 82 -17.38 24.26 1.06
N PRO A 83 -16.25 24.93 0.81
CA PRO A 83 -14.94 24.41 1.21
C PRO A 83 -14.91 24.03 2.70
N ALA A 84 -14.52 22.79 2.99
CA ALA A 84 -14.42 22.29 4.35
C ALA A 84 -13.27 22.99 5.09
N GLY A 85 -13.57 23.49 6.29
CA GLY A 85 -12.61 24.14 7.18
C GLY A 85 -12.01 23.17 8.22
N PRO A 86 -11.05 23.63 9.05
CA PRO A 86 -10.47 22.82 10.12
C PRO A 86 -11.51 22.22 11.08
N ASP A 87 -12.59 22.94 11.36
CA ASP A 87 -13.66 22.50 12.28
C ASP A 87 -14.43 21.28 11.75
N ASP A 88 -14.50 21.11 10.42
CA ASP A 88 -15.17 19.97 9.79
C ASP A 88 -14.36 18.66 9.95
N PHE A 89 -13.04 18.76 10.14
CA PHE A 89 -12.14 17.65 10.39
C PHE A 89 -11.87 17.39 11.88
N ALA A 90 -12.13 18.37 12.75
CA ALA A 90 -11.81 18.31 14.17
C ALA A 90 -12.47 17.14 14.94
N PRO A 91 -13.67 16.65 14.57
CA PRO A 91 -14.23 15.43 15.16
C PRO A 91 -13.40 14.17 14.89
N LEU A 92 -12.65 14.12 13.78
CA LEU A 92 -11.91 12.95 13.34
C LEU A 92 -10.42 13.01 13.65
N PHE A 93 -9.80 14.21 13.58
CA PHE A 93 -8.36 14.38 13.69
C PHE A 93 -7.98 15.45 14.72
N PRO A 94 -6.82 15.32 15.39
CA PRO A 94 -6.28 16.40 16.23
C PRO A 94 -5.82 17.56 15.36
N MET A 95 -5.86 18.77 15.92
CA MET A 95 -5.53 20.02 15.20
C MET A 95 -4.14 20.00 14.56
N ASP A 96 -3.14 19.40 15.21
CA ASP A 96 -1.78 19.29 14.64
C ASP A 96 -1.77 18.55 13.29
N LEU A 97 -2.59 17.49 13.10
CA LEU A 97 -2.71 16.78 11.83
C LEU A 97 -3.55 17.56 10.81
N ILE A 98 -4.60 18.26 11.25
CA ILE A 98 -5.40 19.12 10.37
C ILE A 98 -4.54 20.25 9.80
N MET A 99 -3.69 20.87 10.63
CA MET A 99 -2.77 21.91 10.16
C MET A 99 -1.73 21.38 9.18
N GLN A 100 -1.32 20.13 9.31
CA GLN A 100 -0.46 19.47 8.32
C GLN A 100 -1.21 19.16 7.02
N GLU A 101 -2.49 18.78 7.09
CA GLU A 101 -3.33 18.51 5.91
C GLU A 101 -3.43 19.72 4.99
N VAL A 102 -3.52 20.93 5.57
CA VAL A 102 -3.69 22.19 4.84
C VAL A 102 -2.40 23.02 4.73
N SER A 103 -1.26 22.47 5.15
CA SER A 103 0.03 23.19 5.21
C SER A 103 0.45 23.70 3.84
N GLN A 104 1.00 24.93 3.84
CA GLN A 104 1.66 25.55 2.69
C GLN A 104 3.19 25.61 2.87
N ASP A 105 3.73 24.99 3.91
CA ASP A 105 5.17 24.87 4.10
C ASP A 105 5.69 23.66 3.32
N SER A 106 6.73 23.84 2.50
CA SER A 106 7.33 22.73 1.70
C SER A 106 7.99 21.66 2.58
N TYR A 107 8.35 22.00 3.82
CA TYR A 107 8.96 21.07 4.77
C TYR A 107 8.33 21.20 6.16
N VAL A 108 8.06 20.06 6.78
CA VAL A 108 7.52 19.96 8.15
C VAL A 108 8.49 19.15 9.00
N ASP A 109 8.90 19.70 10.13
CA ASP A 109 9.83 19.04 11.04
C ASP A 109 9.23 17.75 11.62
N ILE A 110 10.04 16.68 11.66
CA ILE A 110 9.68 15.43 12.32
C ILE A 110 9.95 15.56 13.81
N PRO A 111 8.95 15.40 14.70
CA PRO A 111 9.16 15.44 16.15
C PRO A 111 10.23 14.45 16.63
N GLY A 112 10.99 14.83 17.65
CA GLY A 112 12.05 14.00 18.21
C GLY A 112 11.58 12.62 18.66
N GLU A 113 10.40 12.56 19.28
CA GLU A 113 9.75 11.31 19.74
C GLU A 113 9.37 10.41 18.56
N VAL A 114 8.96 10.98 17.42
CA VAL A 114 8.70 10.24 16.19
C VAL A 114 10.00 9.71 15.61
N LEU A 115 11.05 10.53 15.54
CA LEU A 115 12.39 10.13 15.10
C LEU A 115 12.96 8.99 15.95
N ASP A 116 12.74 9.01 17.26
CA ASP A 116 13.21 7.96 18.17
C ASP A 116 12.55 6.60 17.85
N ILE A 117 11.25 6.60 17.53
CA ILE A 117 10.57 5.37 17.09
C ILE A 117 11.01 4.97 15.68
N TYR A 118 11.20 5.92 14.76
CA TYR A 118 11.70 5.63 13.41
C TYR A 118 13.06 4.92 13.42
N ARG A 119 13.96 5.23 14.34
CA ARG A 119 15.27 4.57 14.48
C ARG A 119 15.20 3.06 14.74
N ILE A 120 14.03 2.51 15.11
CA ILE A 120 13.84 1.05 15.23
C ILE A 120 14.07 0.34 13.87
N TRP A 121 13.74 1.00 12.74
CA TRP A 121 13.87 0.37 11.41
C TRP A 121 14.44 1.29 10.32
N ARG A 122 14.51 2.60 10.55
CA ARG A 122 15.03 3.55 9.56
C ARG A 122 16.46 3.95 9.89
N PRO A 123 17.25 4.36 8.88
CA PRO A 123 16.94 4.40 7.44
C PRO A 123 16.70 3.02 6.83
N THR A 124 15.72 2.92 5.90
CA THR A 124 15.45 1.66 5.21
C THR A 124 16.40 1.44 4.03
N PRO A 125 16.73 0.19 3.64
CA PRO A 125 17.70 -0.07 2.60
C PRO A 125 17.16 0.21 1.19
N LEU A 126 18.05 0.71 0.32
CA LEU A 126 17.91 0.62 -1.12
C LEU A 126 18.77 -0.54 -1.64
N PHE A 127 18.20 -1.37 -2.49
CA PHE A 127 18.91 -2.48 -3.12
C PHE A 127 18.97 -2.32 -4.64
N ARG A 128 20.01 -2.87 -5.26
CA ARG A 128 20.04 -3.11 -6.71
C ARG A 128 19.76 -4.58 -7.00
N ALA A 129 18.77 -4.86 -7.82
CA ALA A 129 18.27 -6.21 -8.15
C ALA A 129 19.12 -6.90 -9.23
N ARG A 130 20.43 -7.02 -9.03
CA ARG A 130 21.38 -7.55 -10.03
C ARG A 130 21.07 -8.97 -10.49
N ARG A 131 20.51 -9.81 -9.62
CA ARG A 131 20.14 -11.17 -10.00
C ARG A 131 18.88 -11.20 -10.86
N LEU A 132 17.95 -10.28 -10.61
CA LEU A 132 16.78 -10.08 -11.46
C LEU A 132 17.19 -9.50 -12.83
N GLU A 133 18.06 -8.47 -12.86
CA GLU A 133 18.63 -7.91 -14.10
C GLU A 133 19.25 -9.01 -14.97
N LYS A 134 20.07 -9.87 -14.35
CA LYS A 134 20.70 -11.01 -15.02
C LYS A 134 19.68 -12.05 -15.50
N ALA A 135 18.65 -12.35 -14.70
CA ALA A 135 17.63 -13.32 -15.06
C ALA A 135 16.73 -12.86 -16.22
N LEU A 136 16.54 -11.53 -16.34
CA LEU A 136 15.83 -10.90 -17.46
C LEU A 136 16.72 -10.75 -18.71
N ASP A 137 18.04 -10.87 -18.56
CA ASP A 137 19.02 -10.63 -19.63
C ASP A 137 18.84 -9.21 -20.22
N THR A 138 18.78 -8.20 -19.36
CA THR A 138 18.51 -6.81 -19.71
C THR A 138 19.69 -5.89 -19.38
N PRO A 139 19.93 -4.81 -20.16
CA PRO A 139 20.85 -3.75 -19.79
C PRO A 139 20.32 -2.83 -18.67
N ALA A 140 19.03 -2.93 -18.32
CA ALA A 140 18.43 -2.09 -17.28
C ALA A 140 19.09 -2.30 -15.92
N LYS A 141 19.12 -1.22 -15.12
CA LYS A 141 19.54 -1.20 -13.72
C LYS A 141 18.30 -1.05 -12.86
N ILE A 142 17.95 -2.08 -12.08
CA ILE A 142 16.74 -2.11 -11.26
C ILE A 142 17.07 -1.87 -9.80
N PHE A 143 16.53 -0.79 -9.22
CA PHE A 143 16.64 -0.46 -7.81
C PHE A 143 15.30 -0.58 -7.12
N TYR A 144 15.30 -1.07 -5.86
CA TYR A 144 14.09 -1.12 -5.05
C TYR A 144 14.34 -0.62 -3.63
N LYS A 145 13.49 0.31 -3.19
CA LYS A 145 13.45 0.83 -1.83
C LYS A 145 12.62 -0.11 -0.96
N TYR A 146 13.23 -0.73 0.04
CA TYR A 146 12.59 -1.81 0.80
C TYR A 146 12.05 -1.35 2.14
N GLU A 147 10.74 -1.17 2.23
CA GLU A 147 10.01 -0.75 3.43
C GLU A 147 9.49 -1.91 4.29
N GLY A 148 9.67 -3.16 3.86
CA GLY A 148 9.26 -4.35 4.60
C GLY A 148 10.08 -4.65 5.86
N VAL A 149 11.10 -3.86 6.17
CA VAL A 149 11.94 -3.99 7.37
C VAL A 149 11.32 -3.39 8.62
N SER A 150 10.22 -2.65 8.49
CA SER A 150 9.53 -2.05 9.63
C SER A 150 8.90 -3.11 10.54
N PRO A 151 8.57 -2.80 11.81
CA PRO A 151 7.89 -3.73 12.72
C PRO A 151 6.59 -4.31 12.16
N ALA A 152 5.81 -3.51 11.40
CA ALA A 152 4.58 -3.96 10.76
C ALA A 152 4.81 -4.61 9.38
N GLY A 153 6.06 -4.69 8.91
CA GLY A 153 6.43 -5.32 7.64
C GLY A 153 6.03 -4.54 6.39
N SER A 154 5.81 -3.22 6.50
CA SER A 154 5.40 -2.35 5.38
C SER A 154 5.79 -0.87 5.63
N HIS A 155 5.55 0.00 4.63
CA HIS A 155 5.76 1.45 4.73
C HIS A 155 4.85 2.17 5.74
N LYS A 156 3.75 1.56 6.16
CA LYS A 156 2.67 2.23 6.90
C LYS A 156 3.08 2.80 8.27
N PRO A 157 4.08 2.28 9.01
CA PRO A 157 4.57 2.91 10.24
C PRO A 157 5.09 4.35 10.07
N ASN A 158 5.49 4.73 8.87
CA ASN A 158 5.94 6.10 8.60
C ASN A 158 4.85 7.15 8.82
N THR A 159 3.57 6.77 8.74
CA THR A 159 2.45 7.67 9.06
C THR A 159 1.70 7.28 10.32
N SER A 160 1.60 5.98 10.68
CA SER A 160 0.90 5.61 11.92
C SER A 160 1.60 6.11 13.17
N VAL A 161 2.94 6.15 13.16
CA VAL A 161 3.71 6.66 14.31
C VAL A 161 3.46 8.14 14.55
N PRO A 162 3.59 9.07 13.57
CA PRO A 162 3.24 10.47 13.82
C PRO A 162 1.76 10.68 14.11
N GLN A 163 0.83 9.93 13.47
CA GLN A 163 -0.59 10.03 13.81
C GLN A 163 -0.85 9.65 15.28
N ALA A 164 -0.29 8.57 15.79
CA ALA A 164 -0.40 8.17 17.19
C ALA A 164 0.26 9.21 18.11
N TYR A 165 1.43 9.73 17.76
CA TYR A 165 2.11 10.78 18.52
C TYR A 165 1.26 12.02 18.69
N TYR A 166 0.73 12.60 17.61
CA TYR A 166 -0.07 13.82 17.68
C TYR A 166 -1.40 13.61 18.40
N ASN A 167 -2.00 12.43 18.28
CA ASN A 167 -3.19 12.10 19.06
C ASN A 167 -2.87 11.96 20.56
N ALA A 168 -1.78 11.29 20.93
CA ALA A 168 -1.33 11.21 22.33
C ALA A 168 -1.05 12.60 22.92
N LYS A 169 -0.37 13.47 22.17
CA LYS A 169 -0.08 14.85 22.52
C LYS A 169 -1.36 15.67 22.74
N ALA A 170 -2.40 15.40 21.96
CA ALA A 170 -3.72 16.02 22.10
C ALA A 170 -4.57 15.43 23.24
N GLY A 171 -4.09 14.41 23.95
CA GLY A 171 -4.83 13.75 25.04
C GLY A 171 -5.90 12.76 24.61
N VAL A 172 -5.84 12.29 23.37
CA VAL A 172 -6.74 11.27 22.83
C VAL A 172 -6.48 9.94 23.53
N ARG A 173 -7.55 9.30 24.01
CA ARG A 173 -7.51 8.01 24.70
C ARG A 173 -7.49 6.83 23.75
N LYS A 174 -8.27 6.89 22.66
CA LYS A 174 -8.48 5.79 21.72
C LYS A 174 -8.40 6.26 20.27
N LEU A 175 -7.74 5.48 19.44
CA LEU A 175 -7.81 5.58 17.98
C LEU A 175 -8.65 4.46 17.38
N THR A 176 -9.56 4.82 16.50
CA THR A 176 -10.32 3.90 15.66
C THR A 176 -9.77 3.93 14.24
N THR A 177 -9.88 2.83 13.51
CA THR A 177 -9.45 2.78 12.11
C THR A 177 -10.06 1.60 11.36
N GLU A 178 -10.06 1.72 10.05
CA GLU A 178 -10.28 0.63 9.12
C GLU A 178 -8.99 -0.13 8.82
N THR A 179 -9.11 -1.32 8.25
CA THR A 179 -8.02 -1.97 7.54
C THR A 179 -8.54 -2.97 6.51
N GLY A 180 -7.98 -2.97 5.29
CA GLY A 180 -8.29 -3.96 4.27
C GLY A 180 -7.64 -5.31 4.58
N ALA A 181 -6.40 -5.51 4.12
CA ALA A 181 -5.65 -6.75 4.32
C ALA A 181 -4.99 -6.89 5.71
N GLY A 182 -5.08 -5.86 6.57
CA GLY A 182 -4.53 -5.85 7.93
C GLY A 182 -3.18 -5.13 8.07
N GLN A 183 -2.52 -4.68 6.99
CA GLN A 183 -1.24 -3.99 7.09
C GLN A 183 -1.35 -2.64 7.81
N TRP A 184 -2.43 -1.88 7.53
CA TRP A 184 -2.65 -0.60 8.19
C TRP A 184 -3.00 -0.79 9.67
N GLY A 185 -3.96 -1.66 9.97
CA GLY A 185 -4.33 -1.98 11.36
C GLY A 185 -3.13 -2.45 12.19
N SER A 186 -2.27 -3.33 11.63
CA SER A 186 -1.03 -3.77 12.29
C SER A 186 -0.08 -2.59 12.56
N SER A 187 0.03 -1.66 11.62
CA SER A 187 0.88 -0.48 11.75
C SER A 187 0.39 0.46 12.85
N LEU A 188 -0.93 0.72 12.87
CA LEU A 188 -1.52 1.59 13.89
C LEU A 188 -1.47 0.96 15.28
N ALA A 189 -1.76 -0.34 15.39
CA ALA A 189 -1.64 -1.09 16.65
C ALA A 189 -0.22 -0.98 17.23
N PHE A 190 0.82 -1.16 16.39
CA PHE A 190 2.21 -0.94 16.78
C PHE A 190 2.42 0.49 17.30
N ALA A 191 1.98 1.50 16.55
CA ALA A 191 2.19 2.89 16.90
C ALA A 191 1.45 3.28 18.20
N CYS A 192 0.19 2.85 18.36
CA CYS A 192 -0.59 3.08 19.58
C CYS A 192 0.07 2.47 20.81
N ALA A 193 0.66 1.28 20.68
CA ALA A 193 1.42 0.64 21.77
C ALA A 193 2.65 1.47 22.20
N GLN A 194 3.29 2.22 21.28
CA GLN A 194 4.43 3.08 21.61
C GLN A 194 4.03 4.32 22.42
N PHE A 195 2.82 4.82 22.20
CA PHE A 195 2.35 6.06 22.84
C PHE A 195 1.27 5.84 23.91
N GLY A 196 0.92 4.59 24.21
CA GLY A 196 -0.04 4.24 25.26
C GLY A 196 -1.49 4.60 24.92
N ILE A 197 -1.87 4.61 23.64
CA ILE A 197 -3.24 4.85 23.16
C ILE A 197 -3.94 3.53 22.91
N GLU A 198 -5.22 3.42 23.25
CA GLU A 198 -6.07 2.29 22.85
C GLU A 198 -6.26 2.28 21.33
N CYS A 199 -6.30 1.09 20.72
CA CYS A 199 -6.48 0.92 19.28
C CYS A 199 -7.65 -0.02 18.99
N GLU A 200 -8.58 0.42 18.16
CA GLU A 200 -9.74 -0.36 17.73
C GLU A 200 -9.84 -0.37 16.20
N VAL A 201 -9.94 -1.58 15.61
CA VAL A 201 -9.73 -1.77 14.16
C VAL A 201 -10.90 -2.52 13.56
N TRP A 202 -11.49 -1.99 12.49
CA TRP A 202 -12.46 -2.67 11.63
C TRP A 202 -11.73 -3.22 10.39
N GLN A 203 -11.64 -4.55 10.32
CA GLN A 203 -10.98 -5.24 9.22
C GLN A 203 -12.01 -5.79 8.23
N VAL A 204 -11.85 -5.49 6.94
CA VAL A 204 -12.70 -6.04 5.86
C VAL A 204 -12.90 -7.54 6.03
N ALA A 205 -14.17 -8.01 6.14
CA ALA A 205 -14.55 -9.37 6.52
C ALA A 205 -13.89 -10.45 5.66
N ALA A 206 -13.83 -10.27 4.34
CA ALA A 206 -13.14 -11.19 3.44
C ALA A 206 -11.65 -11.37 3.81
N SER A 207 -10.96 -10.31 4.21
CA SER A 207 -9.55 -10.37 4.63
C SER A 207 -9.38 -10.88 6.06
N TYR A 208 -10.33 -10.57 6.95
CA TYR A 208 -10.33 -11.04 8.34
C TYR A 208 -10.32 -12.58 8.42
N ALA A 209 -11.13 -13.23 7.54
CA ALA A 209 -11.16 -14.68 7.45
C ALA A 209 -9.90 -15.29 6.82
N LEU A 210 -9.36 -14.63 5.76
CA LEU A 210 -8.24 -15.18 4.97
C LEU A 210 -6.86 -14.91 5.58
N LYS A 211 -6.73 -13.89 6.48
CA LYS A 211 -5.43 -13.44 7.02
C LYS A 211 -5.43 -13.42 8.56
N PRO A 212 -5.64 -14.55 9.24
CA PRO A 212 -5.81 -14.60 10.70
C PRO A 212 -4.57 -14.10 11.47
N TYR A 213 -3.37 -14.26 10.92
CA TYR A 213 -2.13 -13.82 11.57
C TYR A 213 -1.99 -12.28 11.62
N ARG A 214 -2.67 -11.53 10.74
CA ARG A 214 -2.72 -10.07 10.83
C ARG A 214 -3.50 -9.63 12.05
N LYS A 215 -4.66 -10.26 12.32
CA LYS A 215 -5.44 -10.05 13.55
C LYS A 215 -4.59 -10.34 14.78
N THR A 216 -3.99 -11.53 14.84
CA THR A 216 -3.14 -11.93 15.98
C THR A 216 -2.01 -10.91 16.21
N MET A 217 -1.39 -10.40 15.16
CA MET A 217 -0.33 -9.39 15.25
C MET A 217 -0.84 -8.08 15.85
N MET A 218 -2.03 -7.62 15.44
CA MET A 218 -2.70 -6.44 16.03
C MET A 218 -3.01 -6.64 17.51
N GLU A 219 -3.55 -7.80 17.88
CA GLU A 219 -3.86 -8.16 19.26
C GLU A 219 -2.62 -8.28 20.15
N VAL A 220 -1.47 -8.75 19.61
CA VAL A 220 -0.17 -8.78 20.33
C VAL A 220 0.26 -7.36 20.71
N TRP A 221 -0.05 -6.36 19.89
CA TRP A 221 0.20 -4.94 20.20
C TRP A 221 -0.96 -4.27 20.96
N GLY A 222 -1.94 -5.05 21.44
CA GLY A 222 -3.02 -4.57 22.31
C GLY A 222 -4.23 -3.99 21.61
N ALA A 223 -4.35 -4.13 20.28
CA ALA A 223 -5.53 -3.65 19.57
C ALA A 223 -6.72 -4.61 19.71
N THR A 224 -7.93 -4.05 19.69
CA THR A 224 -9.20 -4.79 19.51
C THR A 224 -9.51 -4.79 18.01
N VAL A 225 -9.89 -5.97 17.46
CA VAL A 225 -10.10 -6.13 16.02
C VAL A 225 -11.46 -6.77 15.73
N HIS A 226 -12.26 -6.09 14.91
CA HIS A 226 -13.59 -6.51 14.48
C HIS A 226 -13.62 -6.82 12.97
N PRO A 227 -14.42 -7.80 12.51
CA PRO A 227 -14.75 -7.90 11.09
C PRO A 227 -15.64 -6.72 10.68
N SER A 228 -15.57 -6.27 9.44
CA SER A 228 -16.43 -5.21 8.87
C SER A 228 -17.10 -5.74 7.59
N PRO A 229 -18.45 -5.67 7.49
CA PRO A 229 -19.39 -5.06 8.46
C PRO A 229 -19.50 -5.82 9.77
N SER A 230 -19.85 -5.10 10.86
CA SER A 230 -20.03 -5.63 12.22
C SER A 230 -21.41 -5.30 12.76
N ASP A 231 -21.81 -5.96 13.85
CA ASP A 231 -23.04 -5.66 14.59
C ASP A 231 -22.88 -4.53 15.63
N LEU A 232 -21.70 -3.90 15.68
CA LEU A 232 -21.39 -2.84 16.64
C LEU A 232 -21.96 -1.48 16.22
N THR A 233 -22.01 -1.21 14.92
CA THR A 233 -22.49 0.05 14.37
C THR A 233 -23.90 -0.09 13.78
N GLU A 234 -24.63 1.03 13.66
CA GLU A 234 -25.95 1.02 13.00
C GLU A 234 -25.83 0.65 11.53
N PHE A 235 -24.82 1.22 10.85
CA PHE A 235 -24.55 0.98 9.44
C PHE A 235 -24.17 -0.49 9.19
N GLY A 236 -23.27 -1.07 10.01
CA GLY A 236 -22.88 -2.47 9.88
C GLY A 236 -24.06 -3.43 10.13
N ARG A 237 -24.91 -3.15 11.14
CA ARG A 237 -26.13 -3.95 11.39
C ARG A 237 -27.10 -3.92 10.21
N ALA A 238 -27.28 -2.77 9.57
CA ALA A 238 -28.15 -2.65 8.41
C ALA A 238 -27.66 -3.52 7.25
N LEU A 239 -26.36 -3.47 6.93
CA LEU A 239 -25.75 -4.30 5.88
C LEU A 239 -25.86 -5.81 6.19
N LEU A 240 -25.57 -6.22 7.43
CA LEU A 240 -25.66 -7.63 7.83
C LEU A 240 -27.11 -8.16 7.89
N ALA A 241 -28.10 -7.26 8.03
CA ALA A 241 -29.52 -7.65 7.94
C ALA A 241 -29.95 -7.91 6.48
N GLU A 242 -29.31 -7.25 5.50
CA GLU A 242 -29.55 -7.47 4.07
C GLU A 242 -28.75 -8.68 3.55
N ASP A 243 -27.48 -8.78 3.91
CA ASP A 243 -26.57 -9.87 3.54
C ASP A 243 -25.68 -10.27 4.72
N PRO A 244 -26.03 -11.36 5.44
CA PRO A 244 -25.23 -11.85 6.58
C PRO A 244 -23.80 -12.27 6.23
N ASP A 245 -23.53 -12.60 4.96
CA ASP A 245 -22.24 -13.04 4.44
C ASP A 245 -21.53 -11.91 3.66
N HIS A 246 -21.92 -10.66 3.85
CA HIS A 246 -21.37 -9.50 3.13
C HIS A 246 -19.84 -9.45 3.25
N PRO A 247 -19.08 -9.43 2.13
CA PRO A 247 -17.61 -9.52 2.13
C PRO A 247 -16.93 -8.29 2.74
N GLY A 248 -17.65 -7.19 2.87
CA GLY A 248 -17.12 -5.90 3.30
C GLY A 248 -16.34 -5.17 2.19
N SER A 249 -16.15 -3.88 2.40
CA SER A 249 -15.25 -3.03 1.61
C SER A 249 -14.47 -2.09 2.54
N LEU A 250 -13.46 -1.43 2.00
CA LEU A 250 -12.71 -0.44 2.78
C LEU A 250 -13.60 0.75 3.16
N GLY A 251 -14.46 1.21 2.24
CA GLY A 251 -15.42 2.29 2.50
C GLY A 251 -16.39 1.97 3.65
N ILE A 252 -16.89 0.72 3.72
CA ILE A 252 -17.72 0.25 4.83
C ILE A 252 -16.96 0.27 6.15
N ALA A 253 -15.72 -0.25 6.17
CA ALA A 253 -14.90 -0.27 7.37
C ALA A 253 -14.51 1.15 7.85
N ILE A 254 -14.32 2.12 6.92
CA ILE A 254 -14.15 3.54 7.25
C ILE A 254 -15.41 4.07 7.94
N SER A 255 -16.60 3.84 7.37
CA SER A 255 -17.86 4.30 7.95
C SER A 255 -18.05 3.79 9.39
N GLU A 256 -17.73 2.52 9.66
CA GLU A 256 -17.85 1.96 11.01
C GLU A 256 -16.84 2.58 11.98
N ALA A 257 -15.57 2.74 11.57
CA ALA A 257 -14.54 3.34 12.40
C ALA A 257 -14.82 4.83 12.70
N VAL A 258 -15.35 5.59 11.72
CA VAL A 258 -15.78 6.98 11.87
C VAL A 258 -17.01 7.07 12.79
N ALA A 259 -18.00 6.18 12.63
CA ALA A 259 -19.19 6.15 13.47
C ALA A 259 -18.86 5.93 14.96
N GLU A 260 -17.80 5.16 15.26
CA GLU A 260 -17.30 4.99 16.62
C GLU A 260 -16.55 6.22 17.13
N ALA A 261 -15.77 6.90 16.29
CA ALA A 261 -14.98 8.06 16.72
C ALA A 261 -15.82 9.32 16.92
N ALA A 262 -16.67 9.67 15.97
CA ALA A 262 -17.31 10.98 15.86
C ALA A 262 -18.13 11.43 17.09
N PRO A 263 -18.82 10.54 17.84
CA PRO A 263 -19.60 10.94 19.02
C PRO A 263 -18.76 11.25 20.26
N HIS A 264 -17.46 10.96 20.26
CA HIS A 264 -16.60 11.00 21.45
C HIS A 264 -15.49 12.05 21.36
N GLU A 265 -15.36 12.91 22.36
CA GLU A 265 -14.34 13.95 22.41
C GLU A 265 -12.91 13.39 22.60
N ASP A 266 -12.77 12.22 23.23
CA ASP A 266 -11.49 11.57 23.54
C ASP A 266 -11.14 10.39 22.61
N VAL A 267 -11.90 10.19 21.52
CA VAL A 267 -11.66 9.21 20.49
C VAL A 267 -11.44 9.93 19.15
N ARG A 268 -10.51 9.44 18.35
CA ARG A 268 -10.24 9.99 17.01
C ARG A 268 -10.07 8.84 16.02
N TYR A 269 -10.28 9.17 14.77
CA TYR A 269 -10.05 8.28 13.64
C TYR A 269 -8.62 8.46 13.09
N ALA A 270 -8.03 7.38 12.61
CA ALA A 270 -6.72 7.42 11.93
C ALA A 270 -6.83 6.74 10.58
N LEU A 271 -6.19 7.32 9.56
CA LEU A 271 -6.28 6.88 8.16
C LEU A 271 -4.91 6.53 7.58
N GLY A 272 -4.82 5.38 6.91
CA GLY A 272 -3.54 4.84 6.41
C GLY A 272 -3.12 5.28 5.02
N SER A 273 -3.92 6.11 4.33
CA SER A 273 -3.66 6.57 2.98
C SER A 273 -4.51 7.80 2.65
N VAL A 274 -4.52 8.26 1.40
CA VAL A 274 -5.43 9.24 0.78
C VAL A 274 -5.13 10.69 1.16
N LEU A 275 -5.12 11.06 2.44
CA LEU A 275 -4.98 12.44 2.91
C LEU A 275 -3.55 12.99 2.74
N ASN A 276 -3.44 14.33 2.58
CA ASN A 276 -2.16 14.99 2.30
C ASN A 276 -1.13 14.78 3.41
N HIS A 277 -1.52 14.90 4.70
CA HIS A 277 -0.61 14.66 5.81
C HIS A 277 -0.08 13.22 5.83
N VAL A 278 -0.90 12.24 5.41
CA VAL A 278 -0.47 10.84 5.30
C VAL A 278 0.59 10.68 4.21
N LEU A 279 0.36 11.26 3.01
CA LEU A 279 1.31 11.20 1.91
C LEU A 279 2.61 11.94 2.27
N MET A 280 2.50 13.09 2.92
CA MET A 280 3.63 13.87 3.40
C MET A 280 4.50 13.07 4.38
N HIS A 281 3.93 12.40 5.39
CA HIS A 281 4.69 11.53 6.30
C HIS A 281 5.45 10.42 5.57
N GLN A 282 4.94 9.95 4.44
CA GLN A 282 5.59 8.91 3.65
C GLN A 282 6.79 9.42 2.85
N THR A 283 6.93 10.74 2.65
CA THR A 283 8.02 11.30 1.82
C THR A 283 9.43 11.04 2.38
N ILE A 284 9.55 10.65 3.63
CA ILE A 284 10.80 10.14 4.20
C ILE A 284 11.39 8.99 3.37
N ILE A 285 10.53 8.18 2.70
CA ILE A 285 10.95 7.10 1.80
C ILE A 285 11.75 7.66 0.62
N GLY A 286 11.20 8.68 -0.04
CA GLY A 286 11.79 9.30 -1.22
C GLY A 286 13.01 10.16 -0.88
N GLU A 287 12.98 10.87 0.25
CA GLU A 287 14.15 11.64 0.72
C GLU A 287 15.35 10.72 1.01
N GLU A 288 15.14 9.58 1.69
CA GLU A 288 16.20 8.58 1.84
C GLU A 288 16.63 7.99 0.49
N ALA A 289 15.68 7.69 -0.41
CA ALA A 289 15.97 7.09 -1.70
C ALA A 289 16.80 8.02 -2.58
N LEU A 290 16.56 9.34 -2.57
CA LEU A 290 17.39 10.33 -3.29
C LEU A 290 18.85 10.26 -2.84
N LEU A 291 19.10 10.27 -1.52
CA LEU A 291 20.46 10.15 -0.97
C LEU A 291 21.11 8.81 -1.35
N GLN A 292 20.33 7.73 -1.32
CA GLN A 292 20.82 6.40 -1.66
C GLN A 292 21.09 6.21 -3.16
N MET A 293 20.29 6.83 -4.04
CA MET A 293 20.56 6.87 -5.48
C MET A 293 21.83 7.67 -5.80
N GLN A 294 22.07 8.79 -5.09
CA GLN A 294 23.35 9.51 -5.17
C GLN A 294 24.52 8.64 -4.72
N MET A 295 24.39 7.85 -3.64
CA MET A 295 25.42 6.88 -3.21
C MET A 295 25.66 5.80 -4.28
N ALA A 296 24.65 5.43 -5.04
CA ALA A 296 24.76 4.49 -6.14
C ALA A 296 25.43 5.11 -7.39
N GLY A 297 25.51 6.45 -7.46
CA GLY A 297 25.97 7.17 -8.65
C GLY A 297 24.99 7.08 -9.82
N GLU A 298 23.70 6.89 -9.56
CA GLU A 298 22.66 6.67 -10.56
C GLU A 298 21.51 7.65 -10.36
N THR A 299 20.86 8.02 -11.48
CA THR A 299 19.62 8.80 -11.50
C THR A 299 18.56 7.96 -12.19
N PRO A 300 17.34 7.81 -11.64
CA PRO A 300 16.32 7.00 -12.27
C PRO A 300 15.77 7.69 -13.54
N ASP A 301 15.66 6.91 -14.62
CA ASP A 301 14.93 7.28 -15.83
C ASP A 301 13.42 7.01 -15.66
N VAL A 302 13.10 5.94 -14.90
CA VAL A 302 11.73 5.53 -14.63
C VAL A 302 11.57 5.20 -13.15
N LEU A 303 10.56 5.80 -12.51
CA LEU A 303 10.12 5.47 -11.16
C LEU A 303 8.74 4.84 -11.24
N VAL A 304 8.58 3.62 -10.72
CA VAL A 304 7.29 2.92 -10.67
C VAL A 304 6.90 2.60 -9.24
N GLY A 305 5.63 2.76 -8.90
CA GLY A 305 5.12 2.42 -7.58
C GLY A 305 3.68 1.94 -7.64
N CYS A 306 3.34 0.93 -6.84
CA CYS A 306 1.95 0.48 -6.73
C CYS A 306 1.11 1.48 -5.96
N THR A 307 -0.16 1.60 -6.34
CA THR A 307 -1.08 2.54 -5.71
C THR A 307 -2.47 1.94 -5.49
N GLY A 308 -2.99 2.18 -4.29
CA GLY A 308 -4.41 2.08 -3.94
C GLY A 308 -4.87 3.49 -3.60
N GLY A 309 -4.84 3.90 -2.33
CA GLY A 309 -5.06 5.29 -1.92
C GLY A 309 -3.86 6.24 -2.10
N GLY A 310 -2.73 5.81 -2.65
CA GLY A 310 -1.62 6.67 -3.08
C GLY A 310 -0.46 6.89 -2.10
N SER A 311 -0.55 6.49 -0.82
CA SER A 311 0.44 6.89 0.20
C SER A 311 1.87 6.37 -0.06
N ASN A 312 2.03 5.09 -0.38
CA ASN A 312 3.34 4.53 -0.72
C ASN A 312 3.93 5.17 -1.97
N PHE A 313 3.09 5.36 -2.98
CA PHE A 313 3.49 5.97 -4.25
C PHE A 313 3.95 7.41 -4.06
N GLY A 314 3.12 8.26 -3.42
CA GLY A 314 3.48 9.65 -3.11
C GLY A 314 4.72 9.74 -2.25
N GLY A 315 4.85 8.86 -1.26
CA GLY A 315 6.00 8.81 -0.36
C GLY A 315 7.33 8.61 -1.08
N LEU A 316 7.39 7.71 -2.07
CA LEU A 316 8.58 7.53 -2.88
C LEU A 316 8.72 8.62 -3.94
N SER A 317 7.65 8.96 -4.66
CA SER A 317 7.70 9.73 -5.91
C SER A 317 7.77 11.26 -5.71
N PHE A 318 7.15 11.82 -4.67
CA PHE A 318 7.08 13.28 -4.53
C PHE A 318 8.43 13.97 -4.39
N PRO A 319 9.41 13.47 -3.62
CA PRO A 319 10.77 14.05 -3.63
C PRO A 319 11.44 13.99 -5.01
N PHE A 320 11.23 12.94 -5.79
CA PHE A 320 11.73 12.86 -7.17
C PHE A 320 10.98 13.81 -8.12
N LEU A 321 9.69 13.98 -7.93
CA LEU A 321 8.88 14.93 -8.69
C LEU A 321 9.32 16.37 -8.41
N ARG A 322 9.69 16.70 -7.15
CA ARG A 322 10.34 17.98 -6.81
C ARG A 322 11.59 18.22 -7.67
N GLU A 323 12.48 17.24 -7.73
CA GLU A 323 13.72 17.36 -8.52
C GLU A 323 13.44 17.49 -10.03
N LYS A 324 12.41 16.79 -10.53
CA LYS A 324 11.94 16.94 -11.92
C LYS A 324 11.40 18.35 -12.19
N MET A 325 10.52 18.88 -11.32
CA MET A 325 9.99 20.24 -11.45
C MET A 325 11.08 21.30 -11.38
N ALA A 326 12.09 21.09 -10.57
CA ALA A 326 13.26 21.96 -10.47
C ALA A 326 14.22 21.85 -11.67
N GLY A 327 13.98 20.92 -12.61
CA GLY A 327 14.86 20.69 -13.77
C GLY A 327 16.17 19.94 -13.44
N ASN A 328 16.28 19.34 -12.28
CA ASN A 328 17.47 18.60 -11.83
C ASN A 328 17.54 17.17 -12.39
N MET A 329 16.41 16.60 -12.81
CA MET A 329 16.34 15.27 -13.43
C MET A 329 15.16 15.18 -14.41
N ASP A 330 15.27 14.24 -15.35
CA ASP A 330 14.19 13.87 -16.25
C ASP A 330 13.79 12.42 -15.94
N VAL A 331 12.74 12.23 -15.14
CA VAL A 331 12.26 10.94 -14.70
C VAL A 331 10.81 10.75 -15.10
N THR A 332 10.47 9.61 -15.70
CA THR A 332 9.08 9.18 -15.90
C THR A 332 8.58 8.58 -14.59
N ILE A 333 7.47 9.11 -14.06
CA ILE A 333 6.88 8.64 -12.79
C ILE A 333 5.54 7.98 -13.10
N ARG A 334 5.41 6.68 -12.76
CA ARG A 334 4.25 5.88 -13.12
C ARG A 334 3.59 5.20 -11.92
N CYS A 335 2.29 5.47 -11.75
CA CYS A 335 1.38 4.75 -10.86
C CYS A 335 1.01 3.40 -11.46
N VAL A 336 1.00 2.35 -10.63
CA VAL A 336 0.56 1.02 -11.03
C VAL A 336 -0.56 0.55 -10.12
N GLU A 337 -1.72 0.30 -10.69
CA GLU A 337 -2.91 -0.13 -9.95
C GLU A 337 -3.41 -1.51 -10.42
N PRO A 338 -4.25 -2.20 -9.62
CA PRO A 338 -4.81 -3.48 -10.04
C PRO A 338 -5.90 -3.29 -11.11
N ALA A 339 -5.92 -4.16 -12.13
CA ALA A 339 -6.96 -4.16 -13.16
C ALA A 339 -8.39 -4.32 -12.60
N ALA A 340 -8.53 -4.94 -11.43
CA ALA A 340 -9.82 -5.10 -10.74
C ALA A 340 -10.25 -3.88 -9.90
N CYS A 341 -9.40 -2.85 -9.77
CA CYS A 341 -9.70 -1.63 -9.03
C CYS A 341 -8.94 -0.43 -9.64
N PRO A 342 -9.21 -0.09 -10.91
CA PRO A 342 -8.43 0.85 -11.71
C PRO A 342 -8.94 2.29 -11.53
N SER A 343 -8.87 2.84 -10.30
CA SER A 343 -9.45 4.13 -9.97
C SER A 343 -8.86 5.29 -10.79
N LEU A 344 -7.56 5.29 -11.03
CA LEU A 344 -6.86 6.36 -11.76
C LEU A 344 -6.98 6.20 -13.28
N THR A 345 -6.95 4.95 -13.80
CA THR A 345 -6.96 4.69 -15.25
C THR A 345 -8.37 4.58 -15.84
N GLN A 346 -9.39 4.25 -15.04
CA GLN A 346 -10.78 4.09 -15.51
C GLN A 346 -11.80 4.87 -14.68
N GLY A 347 -11.44 5.38 -13.49
CA GLY A 347 -12.32 6.20 -12.66
C GLY A 347 -12.49 7.63 -13.22
N GLU A 348 -13.56 8.30 -12.80
CA GLU A 348 -13.82 9.70 -13.16
C GLU A 348 -13.19 10.65 -12.13
N TYR A 349 -12.66 11.79 -12.58
CA TYR A 349 -12.14 12.84 -11.69
C TYR A 349 -13.28 13.71 -11.17
N ARG A 350 -13.82 13.37 -9.99
CA ARG A 350 -15.03 13.97 -9.41
C ARG A 350 -14.90 14.14 -7.91
N TYR A 351 -15.82 14.94 -7.35
CA TYR A 351 -16.04 14.95 -5.90
C TYR A 351 -16.80 13.69 -5.49
N ASP A 352 -16.23 12.97 -4.51
CA ASP A 352 -16.84 11.77 -3.95
C ASP A 352 -16.49 11.64 -2.45
N PHE A 353 -17.24 10.79 -1.76
CA PHE A 353 -16.99 10.47 -0.35
C PHE A 353 -15.80 9.52 -0.18
N GLY A 354 -15.07 9.67 0.92
CA GLY A 354 -14.04 8.72 1.30
C GLY A 354 -14.60 7.41 1.88
N ASP A 355 -15.88 7.39 2.28
CA ASP A 355 -16.57 6.28 2.94
C ASP A 355 -17.94 6.00 2.32
N SER A 356 -18.46 4.77 2.52
CA SER A 356 -19.71 4.34 1.88
C SER A 356 -20.98 4.92 2.51
N ALA A 357 -20.92 5.40 3.77
CA ALA A 357 -22.06 6.02 4.44
C ALA A 357 -22.15 7.54 4.22
N GLY A 358 -21.19 8.15 3.54
CA GLY A 358 -21.16 9.60 3.26
C GLY A 358 -20.92 10.44 4.52
N MET A 359 -20.17 9.94 5.47
CA MET A 359 -19.86 10.61 6.75
C MET A 359 -18.63 11.51 6.69
N THR A 360 -17.78 11.34 5.67
CA THR A 360 -16.56 12.11 5.46
C THR A 360 -16.80 13.32 4.55
N PRO A 361 -15.91 14.35 4.58
CA PRO A 361 -15.93 15.41 3.57
C PRO A 361 -15.80 14.85 2.15
N LEU A 362 -16.40 15.56 1.18
CA LEU A 362 -16.26 15.27 -0.24
C LEU A 362 -14.87 15.70 -0.73
N MET A 363 -14.20 14.84 -1.45
CA MET A 363 -12.87 15.11 -1.98
C MET A 363 -12.85 14.95 -3.51
N LYS A 364 -12.19 15.89 -4.22
CA LYS A 364 -11.99 15.79 -5.67
C LYS A 364 -10.92 14.75 -5.96
N MET A 365 -11.31 13.63 -6.54
CA MET A 365 -10.41 12.50 -6.78
C MET A 365 -10.85 11.68 -7.99
N HIS A 366 -9.94 10.88 -8.55
CA HIS A 366 -10.34 9.80 -9.44
C HIS A 366 -11.04 8.73 -8.61
N THR A 367 -12.28 8.41 -8.96
CA THR A 367 -13.12 7.49 -8.20
C THR A 367 -13.86 6.50 -9.08
N LEU A 368 -14.11 5.32 -8.55
CA LEU A 368 -15.01 4.30 -9.10
C LEU A 368 -16.40 4.35 -8.45
N GLY A 369 -16.60 5.34 -7.53
CA GLY A 369 -17.81 5.51 -6.72
C GLY A 369 -17.68 4.91 -5.31
N HIS A 370 -18.14 5.67 -4.28
CA HIS A 370 -17.98 5.28 -2.86
C HIS A 370 -18.74 4.00 -2.48
N ASN A 371 -19.71 3.56 -3.29
CA ASN A 371 -20.40 2.27 -3.13
C ASN A 371 -19.74 1.11 -3.87
N PHE A 372 -18.62 1.34 -4.59
CA PHE A 372 -17.91 0.31 -5.32
C PHE A 372 -17.30 -0.72 -4.36
N VAL A 373 -17.61 -1.98 -4.58
CA VAL A 373 -17.03 -3.12 -3.83
C VAL A 373 -16.09 -3.87 -4.78
N PRO A 374 -14.76 -3.71 -4.62
CA PRO A 374 -13.79 -4.39 -5.48
C PRO A 374 -13.85 -5.91 -5.34
N ASP A 375 -13.61 -6.62 -6.44
CA ASP A 375 -13.40 -8.06 -6.44
C ASP A 375 -12.32 -8.48 -5.43
N PRO A 376 -12.38 -9.73 -4.89
CA PRO A 376 -11.49 -10.18 -3.82
C PRO A 376 -10.08 -10.54 -4.32
N ILE A 377 -9.38 -9.58 -4.96
CA ILE A 377 -7.97 -9.74 -5.31
C ILE A 377 -7.09 -9.81 -4.06
N HIS A 378 -5.94 -10.45 -4.20
CA HIS A 378 -5.02 -10.70 -3.09
C HIS A 378 -4.30 -9.44 -2.58
N ALA A 379 -4.13 -8.40 -3.41
CA ALA A 379 -3.58 -7.11 -3.05
C ALA A 379 -4.62 -6.24 -2.31
N GLY A 380 -5.03 -6.67 -1.12
CA GLY A 380 -6.09 -6.04 -0.34
C GLY A 380 -5.85 -4.57 0.00
N GLY A 381 -4.58 -4.15 0.11
CA GLY A 381 -4.20 -2.74 0.34
C GLY A 381 -4.36 -1.83 -0.89
N LEU A 382 -4.68 -2.40 -2.08
CA LEU A 382 -4.97 -1.65 -3.30
C LEU A 382 -6.47 -1.64 -3.66
N ARG A 383 -7.33 -2.19 -2.80
CA ARG A 383 -8.77 -2.29 -3.02
C ARG A 383 -9.50 -1.08 -2.40
N TYR A 384 -9.36 0.07 -3.00
CA TYR A 384 -10.06 1.29 -2.58
C TYR A 384 -10.65 2.00 -3.79
N HIS A 385 -11.89 2.47 -3.66
CA HIS A 385 -12.66 3.06 -4.77
C HIS A 385 -12.10 4.38 -5.28
N GLY A 386 -11.35 5.11 -4.45
CA GLY A 386 -10.85 6.45 -4.75
C GLY A 386 -9.33 6.57 -4.66
N MET A 387 -8.74 7.37 -5.53
CA MET A 387 -7.33 7.76 -5.45
C MET A 387 -7.19 8.98 -4.54
N SER A 388 -6.04 9.11 -3.83
CA SER A 388 -5.69 10.35 -3.13
C SER A 388 -6.03 11.59 -3.99
N PRO A 389 -6.70 12.61 -3.43
CA PRO A 389 -6.93 13.87 -4.12
C PRO A 389 -5.67 14.49 -4.70
N LEU A 390 -4.57 14.42 -3.93
CA LEU A 390 -3.28 14.98 -4.34
C LEU A 390 -2.65 14.20 -5.50
N VAL A 391 -2.67 12.86 -5.47
CA VAL A 391 -2.17 12.03 -6.58
C VAL A 391 -3.06 12.23 -7.81
N SER A 392 -4.37 12.28 -7.64
CA SER A 392 -5.33 12.57 -8.71
C SER A 392 -5.07 13.92 -9.37
N HIS A 393 -4.87 14.96 -8.55
CA HIS A 393 -4.58 16.30 -9.05
C HIS A 393 -3.26 16.36 -9.85
N ILE A 394 -2.20 15.73 -9.34
CA ILE A 394 -0.89 15.68 -10.02
C ILE A 394 -1.00 14.89 -11.35
N TYR A 395 -1.84 13.85 -11.39
CA TYR A 395 -2.14 13.12 -12.63
C TYR A 395 -2.87 13.99 -13.64
N GLU A 396 -3.90 14.76 -13.22
CA GLU A 396 -4.62 15.74 -14.07
C GLU A 396 -3.69 16.86 -14.59
N LEU A 397 -2.67 17.23 -13.84
CA LEU A 397 -1.62 18.16 -14.29
C LEU A 397 -0.67 17.54 -15.35
N GLY A 398 -0.84 16.26 -15.71
CA GLY A 398 -0.01 15.54 -16.68
C GLY A 398 1.42 15.25 -16.18
N MET A 399 1.63 15.24 -14.88
CA MET A 399 2.95 15.05 -14.27
C MET A 399 3.24 13.60 -13.89
N LEU A 400 2.24 12.72 -13.97
CA LEU A 400 2.31 11.29 -13.70
C LEU A 400 1.72 10.50 -14.88
N GLU A 401 2.21 9.27 -15.05
CA GLU A 401 1.57 8.25 -15.87
C GLU A 401 0.87 7.22 -14.97
N ALA A 402 -0.09 6.50 -15.52
CA ALA A 402 -0.78 5.40 -14.82
C ALA A 402 -0.95 4.19 -15.72
N GLU A 403 -0.87 2.99 -15.15
CA GLU A 403 -1.22 1.73 -15.80
C GLU A 403 -1.89 0.78 -14.81
N SER A 404 -2.75 -0.11 -15.32
CA SER A 404 -3.34 -1.19 -14.53
C SER A 404 -2.79 -2.54 -14.97
N ILE A 405 -2.59 -3.48 -14.01
CA ILE A 405 -2.02 -4.80 -14.27
C ILE A 405 -2.86 -5.87 -13.54
N GLY A 406 -3.10 -7.01 -14.23
CA GLY A 406 -3.76 -8.18 -13.66
C GLY A 406 -2.90 -8.88 -12.61
N GLN A 407 -3.55 -9.45 -11.57
CA GLN A 407 -2.82 -10.04 -10.45
C GLN A 407 -1.99 -11.28 -10.84
N THR A 408 -2.37 -12.03 -11.85
CA THR A 408 -1.61 -13.23 -12.30
C THR A 408 -0.25 -12.84 -12.90
N GLU A 409 -0.17 -11.76 -13.67
CA GLU A 409 1.09 -11.19 -14.13
C GLU A 409 1.92 -10.67 -12.96
N CYS A 410 1.28 -9.96 -12.02
CA CYS A 410 1.94 -9.44 -10.83
C CYS A 410 2.59 -10.56 -10.00
N PHE A 411 1.88 -11.66 -9.76
CA PHE A 411 2.43 -12.81 -9.02
C PHE A 411 3.48 -13.59 -9.81
N THR A 412 3.40 -13.61 -11.15
CA THR A 412 4.47 -14.15 -12.00
C THR A 412 5.78 -13.37 -11.77
N GLY A 413 5.73 -12.04 -11.81
CA GLY A 413 6.86 -11.18 -11.51
C GLY A 413 7.35 -11.33 -10.08
N ALA A 414 6.44 -11.46 -9.10
CA ALA A 414 6.76 -11.67 -7.70
C ALA A 414 7.53 -12.98 -7.44
N ILE A 415 7.14 -14.08 -8.06
CA ILE A 415 7.86 -15.36 -7.96
C ILE A 415 9.26 -15.23 -8.57
N GLN A 416 9.37 -14.57 -9.73
CA GLN A 416 10.68 -14.32 -10.34
C GLN A 416 11.56 -13.48 -9.43
N PHE A 417 11.03 -12.39 -8.88
CA PHE A 417 11.72 -11.53 -7.92
C PHE A 417 12.15 -12.29 -6.65
N ALA A 418 11.24 -13.06 -6.05
CA ALA A 418 11.56 -13.84 -4.85
C ALA A 418 12.67 -14.87 -5.09
N ARG A 419 12.68 -15.52 -6.26
CA ARG A 419 13.71 -16.51 -6.63
C ARG A 419 15.07 -15.87 -6.92
N THR A 420 15.09 -14.62 -7.37
CA THR A 420 16.33 -13.92 -7.70
C THR A 420 16.86 -13.08 -6.54
N GLU A 421 16.02 -12.32 -5.86
CA GLU A 421 16.43 -11.37 -4.82
C GLU A 421 16.24 -11.91 -3.39
N GLY A 422 15.53 -13.04 -3.22
CA GLY A 422 15.39 -13.72 -1.93
C GLY A 422 14.35 -13.11 -0.99
N ILE A 423 13.60 -12.11 -1.43
CA ILE A 423 12.53 -11.47 -0.66
C ILE A 423 11.18 -11.87 -1.28
N VAL A 424 10.25 -12.36 -0.46
CA VAL A 424 8.86 -12.59 -0.85
C VAL A 424 8.10 -11.27 -0.69
N PRO A 425 7.65 -10.61 -1.77
CA PRO A 425 6.93 -9.35 -1.68
C PRO A 425 5.54 -9.51 -1.07
N ALA A 426 5.00 -8.46 -0.45
CA ALA A 426 3.55 -8.40 -0.21
C ALA A 426 2.80 -8.37 -1.56
N PRO A 427 1.51 -8.76 -1.62
CA PRO A 427 0.73 -8.73 -2.87
C PRO A 427 0.67 -7.34 -3.52
N GLU A 428 0.71 -6.28 -2.75
CA GLU A 428 0.64 -4.91 -3.25
C GLU A 428 1.84 -4.52 -4.13
N PRO A 429 3.12 -4.62 -3.66
CA PRO A 429 4.26 -4.24 -4.48
C PRO A 429 4.53 -5.18 -5.66
N THR A 430 3.82 -6.31 -5.77
CA THR A 430 3.95 -7.17 -6.96
C THR A 430 3.56 -6.44 -8.24
N HIS A 431 2.62 -5.48 -8.16
CA HIS A 431 2.21 -4.62 -9.27
C HIS A 431 3.38 -3.74 -9.75
N ALA A 432 4.08 -3.08 -8.83
CA ALA A 432 5.25 -2.28 -9.15
C ALA A 432 6.42 -3.13 -9.67
N ILE A 433 6.60 -4.35 -9.14
CA ILE A 433 7.60 -5.31 -9.65
C ILE A 433 7.26 -5.73 -11.09
N ALA A 434 6.00 -6.03 -11.41
CA ALA A 434 5.58 -6.37 -12.76
C ALA A 434 5.85 -5.22 -13.74
N ALA A 435 5.52 -3.99 -13.37
CA ALA A 435 5.82 -2.80 -14.18
C ALA A 435 7.33 -2.59 -14.35
N ALA A 436 8.13 -2.76 -13.30
CA ALA A 436 9.60 -2.67 -13.39
C ALA A 436 10.17 -3.75 -14.35
N ILE A 437 9.61 -4.96 -14.34
CA ILE A 437 9.98 -6.03 -15.28
C ILE A 437 9.58 -5.66 -16.72
N ARG A 438 8.40 -5.06 -16.92
CA ARG A 438 7.99 -4.54 -18.25
C ARG A 438 8.99 -3.50 -18.77
N GLU A 439 9.39 -2.54 -17.93
CA GLU A 439 10.39 -1.52 -18.31
C GLU A 439 11.76 -2.15 -18.60
N ALA A 440 12.21 -3.11 -17.82
CA ALA A 440 13.44 -3.83 -18.06
C ALA A 440 13.41 -4.64 -19.36
N ASN A 441 12.26 -5.19 -19.75
CA ASN A 441 12.09 -5.85 -21.05
C ASN A 441 12.11 -4.84 -22.21
N LYS A 442 11.52 -3.65 -22.06
CA LYS A 442 11.64 -2.57 -23.06
C LYS A 442 13.11 -2.16 -23.27
N ALA A 443 13.88 -2.01 -22.18
CA ALA A 443 15.32 -1.75 -22.23
C ALA A 443 16.08 -2.87 -22.98
N LYS A 444 15.70 -4.14 -22.75
CA LYS A 444 16.27 -5.28 -23.49
C LYS A 444 15.96 -5.20 -24.98
N GLU A 445 14.73 -4.89 -25.35
CA GLU A 445 14.29 -4.79 -26.75
C GLU A 445 14.96 -3.64 -27.50
N SER A 446 15.12 -2.48 -26.84
CA SER A 446 15.80 -1.31 -27.42
C SER A 446 17.32 -1.42 -27.39
N GLY A 447 17.88 -2.21 -26.46
CA GLY A 447 19.32 -2.28 -26.19
C GLY A 447 19.86 -1.05 -25.41
N GLU A 448 18.98 -0.16 -24.92
CA GLU A 448 19.35 1.03 -24.19
C GLU A 448 19.38 0.76 -22.68
N GLU A 449 20.40 1.28 -21.99
CA GLU A 449 20.46 1.23 -20.53
C GLU A 449 19.35 2.12 -19.94
N THR A 450 18.57 1.59 -18.99
CA THR A 450 17.50 2.31 -18.30
C THR A 450 17.64 2.08 -16.81
N VAL A 451 17.66 3.14 -16.01
CA VAL A 451 17.68 3.07 -14.54
C VAL A 451 16.24 3.10 -14.02
N ILE A 452 15.82 2.02 -13.40
CA ILE A 452 14.45 1.82 -12.87
C ILE A 452 14.51 1.85 -11.34
N LEU A 453 13.70 2.72 -10.72
CA LEU A 453 13.50 2.76 -9.28
C LEU A 453 12.07 2.31 -8.93
N THR A 454 11.93 1.39 -7.97
CA THR A 454 10.62 0.97 -7.49
C THR A 454 10.55 0.89 -5.96
N ALA A 455 9.33 0.90 -5.41
CA ALA A 455 9.09 0.68 -4.00
C ALA A 455 8.72 -0.79 -3.74
N LEU A 456 9.50 -1.47 -2.89
CA LEU A 456 9.10 -2.72 -2.26
C LEU A 456 8.46 -2.39 -0.91
N CYS A 457 7.19 -1.97 -0.94
CA CYS A 457 6.49 -1.32 0.16
C CYS A 457 6.08 -2.25 1.30
N GLY A 458 6.30 -3.57 1.17
CA GLY A 458 6.04 -4.55 2.23
C GLY A 458 6.52 -5.96 1.86
N HIS A 459 6.72 -6.80 2.90
CA HIS A 459 7.02 -8.22 2.75
C HIS A 459 5.75 -9.08 2.78
N GLY A 460 5.79 -10.26 2.14
CA GLY A 460 4.68 -11.19 2.00
C GLY A 460 4.62 -12.33 3.03
N HIS A 461 5.36 -12.24 4.15
CA HIS A 461 5.44 -13.36 5.11
C HIS A 461 4.10 -13.67 5.79
N LEU A 462 3.19 -12.69 5.87
CA LEU A 462 1.83 -12.86 6.37
C LEU A 462 0.79 -13.06 5.24
N ASP A 463 1.24 -13.17 3.99
CA ASP A 463 0.40 -13.26 2.80
C ASP A 463 0.69 -14.52 1.97
N LEU A 464 1.29 -15.55 2.58
CA LEU A 464 1.68 -16.80 1.88
C LEU A 464 0.50 -17.55 1.27
N ALA A 465 -0.71 -17.41 1.81
CA ALA A 465 -1.92 -17.98 1.23
C ALA A 465 -2.19 -17.43 -0.20
N SER A 466 -1.81 -16.19 -0.48
CA SER A 466 -1.90 -15.61 -1.83
C SER A 466 -0.94 -16.31 -2.81
N TYR A 467 0.27 -16.61 -2.35
CA TYR A 467 1.25 -17.37 -3.13
C TYR A 467 0.84 -18.82 -3.33
N GLU A 468 0.20 -19.45 -2.32
CA GLU A 468 -0.39 -20.78 -2.44
C GLU A 468 -1.48 -20.82 -3.51
N ALA A 469 -2.39 -19.82 -3.53
CA ALA A 469 -3.41 -19.70 -4.56
C ALA A 469 -2.80 -19.56 -5.98
N PHE A 470 -1.74 -18.76 -6.13
CA PHE A 470 -1.04 -18.63 -7.40
C PHE A 470 -0.35 -19.92 -7.81
N LEU A 471 0.43 -20.55 -6.92
CA LEU A 471 1.19 -21.77 -7.20
C LEU A 471 0.30 -22.99 -7.46
N SER A 472 -0.90 -23.04 -6.87
CA SER A 472 -1.89 -24.09 -7.13
C SER A 472 -2.68 -23.87 -8.42
N GLY A 473 -2.56 -22.69 -9.06
CA GLY A 473 -3.32 -22.32 -10.25
C GLY A 473 -4.79 -21.98 -9.98
N SER A 474 -5.13 -21.66 -8.73
CA SER A 474 -6.49 -21.24 -8.36
C SER A 474 -6.70 -19.71 -8.41
N MET A 475 -5.63 -18.93 -8.56
CA MET A 475 -5.72 -17.49 -8.74
C MET A 475 -6.27 -17.14 -10.11
N VAL A 476 -7.23 -16.22 -10.16
CA VAL A 476 -7.85 -15.72 -11.39
C VAL A 476 -7.70 -14.21 -11.48
N ASP A 477 -7.66 -13.66 -12.69
CA ASP A 477 -7.77 -12.22 -12.90
C ASP A 477 -9.24 -11.80 -12.89
N TYR A 478 -9.46 -10.57 -12.48
CA TYR A 478 -10.75 -9.90 -12.53
C TYR A 478 -10.57 -8.63 -13.36
N ASP A 479 -11.41 -8.48 -14.37
CA ASP A 479 -11.49 -7.28 -15.20
C ASP A 479 -12.76 -6.52 -14.81
N LEU A 480 -12.60 -5.24 -14.49
CA LEU A 480 -13.74 -4.39 -14.18
C LEU A 480 -14.44 -3.99 -15.48
N SER A 481 -15.75 -4.24 -15.57
CA SER A 481 -16.55 -3.87 -16.73
C SER A 481 -17.04 -2.42 -16.64
N ASP A 482 -17.22 -1.77 -17.80
CA ASP A 482 -17.79 -0.42 -17.87
C ASP A 482 -19.19 -0.35 -17.22
N ASP A 483 -20.00 -1.40 -17.34
CA ASP A 483 -21.32 -1.47 -16.70
C ASP A 483 -21.22 -1.47 -15.17
N ALA A 484 -20.24 -2.16 -14.59
CA ALA A 484 -20.02 -2.16 -13.15
C ALA A 484 -19.54 -0.80 -12.64
N ILE A 485 -18.67 -0.13 -13.39
CA ILE A 485 -18.24 1.24 -13.08
C ILE A 485 -19.45 2.18 -13.14
N ALA A 486 -20.23 2.16 -14.24
CA ALA A 486 -21.39 3.01 -14.39
C ALA A 486 -22.44 2.82 -13.28
N ALA A 487 -22.66 1.57 -12.83
CA ALA A 487 -23.55 1.28 -11.72
C ALA A 487 -23.04 1.86 -10.39
N ALA A 488 -21.75 1.73 -10.10
CA ALA A 488 -21.15 2.25 -8.87
C ALA A 488 -21.04 3.79 -8.86
N MET A 489 -20.91 4.41 -10.05
CA MET A 489 -20.86 5.86 -10.22
C MET A 489 -22.24 6.55 -10.14
N ALA A 490 -23.34 5.78 -10.18
CA ALA A 490 -24.71 6.35 -10.23
C ALA A 490 -25.04 7.21 -9.00
N ASP A 491 -24.51 6.86 -7.83
CA ASP A 491 -24.75 7.55 -6.57
C ASP A 491 -23.72 8.64 -6.24
N VAL A 492 -22.67 8.80 -7.08
CA VAL A 492 -21.65 9.82 -6.86
C VAL A 492 -22.24 11.23 -7.05
N PRO A 493 -22.02 12.15 -6.09
CA PRO A 493 -22.58 13.50 -6.15
C PRO A 493 -22.27 14.23 -7.45
N GLN A 494 -23.29 14.85 -8.05
CA GLN A 494 -23.14 15.73 -9.23
C GLN A 494 -22.85 17.15 -8.73
N ILE A 495 -21.57 17.50 -8.65
CA ILE A 495 -21.11 18.81 -8.20
C ILE A 495 -20.41 19.47 -9.38
N ASP A 496 -20.99 20.57 -9.88
CA ASP A 496 -20.37 21.43 -10.90
C ASP A 496 -19.18 22.16 -10.21
N ALA A 497 -17.96 21.85 -10.65
CA ALA A 497 -16.72 22.43 -10.11
C ALA A 497 -16.29 23.68 -10.87
#